data_710cc2a7c9279473e878f2b322cb7423
#
_entry.id   710cc2a7c9279473e878f2b322cb7423
#
_cell.length_a   1.000
_cell.length_b   1.000
_cell.length_c   1.000
_cell.angle_alpha   90.00
_cell.angle_beta   90.00
_cell.angle_gamma   90.00
#
_symmetry.space_group_name_H-M   'P 1'
#
loop_
_entity.id
_entity.type
_entity.pdbx_description
1 polymer ?
#
loop_
_entity_poly.entity_id
_entity_poly.type
_entity_poly.pdbx_seq_one_letter_code
_entity_poly.pdbx_strand_id
1 'polypeptide(L)'
;MQVIVNAGQDSVVLSIAGSRVCMAPGQRLLLAGASAPRHEGLAAHPLAGSGMARALAHFDHVRDAVRHSAEPPTVCWPVAAALEEPEVAATWLIDQLARAPQCMALDHAEGTPLAALLRHLARSESYGLMRFLLKEGGENSVAALAERYGLSSAQFHRRCRQVLGRPLKRELRILRAARTLLAYPGRAHSFTYLAADHGYASLSHFCTDIKALIGCSPLSVYRAVKTPAE
;
A
#
# COMPACT_ATOMS: atom_id res chain seq x y z
N MET A 1 9.50 -6.93 -9.13
CA MET A 1 8.60 -7.90 -8.46
C MET A 1 7.58 -8.37 -9.47
N GLN A 2 7.22 -9.64 -9.45
CA GLN A 2 6.31 -10.27 -10.41
C GLN A 2 5.58 -11.45 -9.78
N VAL A 3 4.45 -11.82 -10.35
CA VAL A 3 3.71 -13.04 -10.03
C VAL A 3 3.90 -14.01 -11.19
N ILE A 4 4.32 -15.22 -10.89
CA ILE A 4 4.44 -16.31 -11.85
C ILE A 4 3.21 -17.18 -11.66
N VAL A 5 2.56 -17.53 -12.75
CA VAL A 5 1.40 -18.42 -12.78
C VAL A 5 1.77 -19.66 -13.61
N ASN A 6 1.56 -20.86 -13.07
CA ASN A 6 1.60 -22.06 -13.89
C ASN A 6 0.26 -22.18 -14.64
N ALA A 7 0.25 -21.74 -15.89
CA ALA A 7 -0.90 -21.82 -16.78
C ALA A 7 -0.94 -23.14 -17.58
N GLY A 8 0.07 -24.01 -17.43
CA GLY A 8 0.15 -25.33 -18.03
C GLY A 8 -0.73 -26.37 -17.34
N GLN A 9 -0.78 -27.56 -17.88
CA GLN A 9 -1.54 -28.69 -17.32
C GLN A 9 -0.69 -29.57 -16.38
N ASP A 10 0.64 -29.42 -16.44
CA ASP A 10 1.57 -30.22 -15.66
C ASP A 10 2.24 -29.43 -14.55
N SER A 11 2.72 -30.13 -13.53
CA SER A 11 3.53 -29.50 -12.47
C SER A 11 4.91 -29.14 -13.00
N VAL A 12 5.38 -27.94 -12.67
CA VAL A 12 6.68 -27.40 -13.08
C VAL A 12 7.60 -27.27 -11.88
N VAL A 13 8.83 -27.76 -11.99
CA VAL A 13 9.87 -27.58 -10.96
C VAL A 13 10.79 -26.45 -11.38
N LEU A 14 10.86 -25.41 -10.56
CA LEU A 14 11.67 -24.22 -10.78
C LEU A 14 12.87 -24.21 -9.82
N SER A 15 14.01 -23.76 -10.33
CA SER A 15 15.18 -23.45 -9.48
C SER A 15 15.32 -21.93 -9.39
N ILE A 16 15.09 -21.36 -8.22
CA ILE A 16 15.10 -19.92 -7.97
C ILE A 16 16.00 -19.65 -6.76
N ALA A 17 17.06 -18.87 -6.95
CA ALA A 17 18.01 -18.50 -5.89
C ALA A 17 18.53 -19.72 -5.09
N GLY A 18 18.81 -20.84 -5.78
CA GLY A 18 19.30 -22.07 -5.15
C GLY A 18 18.22 -22.96 -4.51
N SER A 19 16.97 -22.53 -4.47
CA SER A 19 15.84 -23.31 -3.95
C SER A 19 15.04 -23.94 -5.09
N ARG A 20 14.57 -25.16 -4.88
CA ARG A 20 13.64 -25.84 -5.81
C ARG A 20 12.21 -25.61 -5.35
N VAL A 21 11.38 -25.10 -6.25
CA VAL A 21 9.95 -24.86 -6.03
C VAL A 21 9.15 -25.63 -7.05
N CYS A 22 8.26 -26.49 -6.59
CA CYS A 22 7.31 -27.19 -7.45
C CYS A 22 6.02 -26.37 -7.51
N MET A 23 5.57 -26.05 -8.72
CA MET A 23 4.32 -25.35 -8.98
C MET A 23 3.33 -26.29 -9.66
N ALA A 24 2.23 -26.60 -9.00
CA ALA A 24 1.11 -27.30 -9.60
C ALA A 24 0.37 -26.42 -10.64
N PRO A 25 -0.42 -27.02 -11.55
CA PRO A 25 -1.28 -26.27 -12.46
C PRO A 25 -2.15 -25.24 -11.72
N GLY A 26 -2.23 -24.03 -12.26
CA GLY A 26 -2.98 -22.91 -11.68
C GLY A 26 -2.34 -22.26 -10.45
N GLN A 27 -1.27 -22.80 -9.91
CA GLN A 27 -0.60 -22.21 -8.74
C GLN A 27 0.12 -20.91 -9.12
N ARG A 28 0.09 -19.96 -8.16
CA ARG A 28 0.77 -18.67 -8.26
C ARG A 28 1.95 -18.60 -7.32
N LEU A 29 3.01 -17.92 -7.76
CA LEU A 29 4.23 -17.69 -7.00
C LEU A 29 4.59 -16.22 -7.05
N LEU A 30 4.66 -15.57 -5.90
CA LEU A 30 5.22 -14.23 -5.76
C LEU A 30 6.74 -14.31 -5.81
N LEU A 31 7.34 -13.63 -6.77
CA LEU A 31 8.79 -13.55 -6.96
C LEU A 31 9.27 -12.09 -6.85
N ALA A 32 10.24 -11.84 -5.97
CA ALA A 32 10.93 -10.56 -5.89
C ALA A 32 12.44 -10.77 -5.71
N GLY A 33 13.25 -9.88 -6.25
CA GLY A 33 14.73 -9.97 -6.18
C GLY A 33 15.37 -10.93 -7.21
N ALA A 34 14.56 -11.58 -8.05
CA ALA A 34 15.05 -12.41 -9.14
C ALA A 34 14.19 -12.25 -10.39
N SER A 35 14.72 -12.66 -11.54
CA SER A 35 13.97 -12.75 -12.80
C SER A 35 13.14 -14.02 -12.84
N ALA A 36 11.97 -13.96 -13.51
CA ALA A 36 11.18 -15.15 -13.75
C ALA A 36 11.96 -16.15 -14.62
N PRO A 37 11.99 -17.42 -14.23
CA PRO A 37 12.54 -18.46 -15.08
C PRO A 37 11.69 -18.60 -16.35
N ARG A 38 12.35 -18.78 -17.48
CA ARG A 38 11.66 -19.05 -18.74
C ARG A 38 11.33 -20.54 -18.78
N HIS A 39 10.06 -20.86 -18.83
CA HIS A 39 9.58 -22.23 -18.95
C HIS A 39 8.25 -22.24 -19.72
N GLU A 40 8.05 -23.22 -20.57
CA GLU A 40 6.79 -23.43 -21.28
C GLU A 40 5.66 -23.67 -20.25
N GLY A 41 4.51 -23.06 -20.46
CA GLY A 41 3.38 -23.13 -19.51
C GLY A 41 3.45 -22.14 -18.33
N LEU A 42 4.52 -21.35 -18.16
CA LEU A 42 4.59 -20.31 -17.16
C LEU A 42 4.25 -18.93 -17.74
N ALA A 43 3.36 -18.21 -17.08
CA ALA A 43 3.08 -16.81 -17.34
C ALA A 43 3.64 -15.95 -16.21
N ALA A 44 4.40 -14.90 -16.55
CA ALA A 44 4.93 -13.94 -15.59
C ALA A 44 4.21 -12.59 -15.74
N HIS A 45 3.61 -12.13 -14.68
CA HIS A 45 2.88 -10.86 -14.64
C HIS A 45 3.56 -9.89 -13.68
N PRO A 46 3.63 -8.58 -14.00
CA PRO A 46 4.13 -7.60 -13.04
C PRO A 46 3.23 -7.57 -11.79
N LEU A 47 3.85 -7.56 -10.62
CA LEU A 47 3.12 -7.35 -9.36
C LEU A 47 2.56 -5.94 -9.32
N ALA A 48 1.30 -5.78 -8.93
CA ALA A 48 0.66 -4.50 -8.69
C ALA A 48 1.20 -3.82 -7.39
N GLY A 49 2.52 -3.62 -7.34
CA GLY A 49 3.24 -3.24 -6.14
C GLY A 49 2.95 -1.83 -5.63
N SER A 50 2.45 -0.91 -6.48
CA SER A 50 2.16 0.46 -6.05
C SER A 50 1.05 0.53 -4.98
N GLY A 51 0.02 -0.32 -5.08
CA GLY A 51 -1.04 -0.44 -4.07
C GLY A 51 -0.51 -0.96 -2.74
N MET A 52 0.29 -2.04 -2.79
CA MET A 52 0.95 -2.62 -1.62
C MET A 52 1.93 -1.64 -0.95
N ALA A 53 2.74 -0.95 -1.75
CA ALA A 53 3.70 0.04 -1.26
C ALA A 53 3.02 1.23 -0.56
N ARG A 54 1.87 1.70 -1.08
CA ARG A 54 1.06 2.72 -0.42
C ARG A 54 0.49 2.22 0.91
N ALA A 55 -0.09 1.02 0.93
CA ALA A 55 -0.59 0.42 2.17
C ALA A 55 0.52 0.32 3.22
N LEU A 56 1.69 -0.20 2.85
CA LEU A 56 2.85 -0.27 3.75
C LEU A 56 3.27 1.11 4.25
N ALA A 57 3.31 2.12 3.38
CA ALA A 57 3.69 3.48 3.78
C ALA A 57 2.74 4.07 4.83
N HIS A 58 1.43 3.80 4.73
CA HIS A 58 0.45 4.20 5.76
C HIS A 58 0.72 3.49 7.10
N PHE A 59 0.94 2.18 7.10
CA PHE A 59 1.26 1.43 8.31
C PHE A 59 2.51 1.96 8.99
N ASP A 60 3.58 2.15 8.23
CA ASP A 60 4.85 2.64 8.76
C ASP A 60 4.76 4.10 9.24
N HIS A 61 3.89 4.92 8.61
CA HIS A 61 3.66 6.29 9.05
C HIS A 61 2.97 6.35 10.42
N VAL A 62 1.92 5.56 10.61
CA VAL A 62 1.17 5.52 11.89
C VAL A 62 2.04 5.02 13.04
N ARG A 63 3.03 4.17 12.76
CA ARG A 63 3.95 3.59 13.76
C ARG A 63 5.26 4.34 13.90
N ASP A 64 5.45 5.40 13.14
CA ASP A 64 6.73 6.10 12.98
C ASP A 64 7.91 5.17 12.64
N ALA A 65 7.59 4.11 11.89
CA ALA A 65 8.57 3.09 11.54
C ALA A 65 9.47 3.57 10.39
N VAL A 66 10.77 3.36 10.55
CA VAL A 66 11.80 3.60 9.52
C VAL A 66 12.35 2.24 9.09
N ARG A 67 12.21 1.91 7.80
CA ARG A 67 12.78 0.68 7.25
C ARG A 67 14.17 0.92 6.70
N HIS A 68 15.13 0.12 7.13
CA HIS A 68 16.49 0.19 6.65
C HIS A 68 16.59 -0.26 5.19
N SER A 69 17.50 0.37 4.44
CA SER A 69 17.67 0.16 3.00
C SER A 69 18.58 -1.02 2.64
N ALA A 70 18.85 -1.95 3.57
CA ALA A 70 19.62 -3.15 3.25
C ALA A 70 19.02 -3.89 2.05
N GLU A 71 19.87 -4.53 1.24
CA GLU A 71 19.40 -5.25 0.06
C GLU A 71 18.49 -6.40 0.48
N PRO A 72 17.24 -6.44 0.00
CA PRO A 72 16.30 -7.46 0.43
C PRO A 72 16.66 -8.81 -0.21
N PRO A 73 16.52 -9.91 0.53
CA PRO A 73 16.72 -11.24 -0.03
C PRO A 73 15.66 -11.56 -1.09
N THR A 74 15.97 -12.53 -1.95
CA THR A 74 15.01 -13.03 -2.92
C THR A 74 13.78 -13.58 -2.21
N VAL A 75 12.59 -13.18 -2.66
CA VAL A 75 11.30 -13.70 -2.21
C VAL A 75 10.83 -14.73 -3.22
N CYS A 76 10.48 -15.92 -2.73
CA CYS A 76 9.84 -16.96 -3.49
C CYS A 76 8.71 -17.51 -2.62
N TRP A 77 7.48 -17.02 -2.84
CA TRP A 77 6.36 -17.28 -1.92
C TRP A 77 5.12 -17.75 -2.69
N PRO A 78 4.66 -19.01 -2.49
CA PRO A 78 3.39 -19.48 -3.04
C PRO A 78 2.23 -18.63 -2.51
N VAL A 79 1.37 -18.15 -3.40
CA VAL A 79 0.23 -17.32 -3.07
C VAL A 79 -1.03 -17.81 -3.78
N ALA A 80 -2.17 -17.75 -3.07
CA ALA A 80 -3.46 -18.08 -3.65
C ALA A 80 -4.14 -16.89 -4.33
N ALA A 81 -3.78 -15.65 -3.90
CA ALA A 81 -4.39 -14.42 -4.39
C ALA A 81 -3.84 -13.99 -5.76
N ALA A 82 -4.68 -13.38 -6.57
CA ALA A 82 -4.32 -12.78 -7.85
C ALA A 82 -3.64 -11.42 -7.64
N LEU A 83 -2.36 -11.43 -7.22
CA LEU A 83 -1.60 -10.24 -6.85
C LEU A 83 -1.22 -9.36 -8.06
N GLU A 84 -1.50 -9.78 -9.27
CA GLU A 84 -1.48 -8.98 -10.49
C GLU A 84 -2.54 -7.88 -10.49
N GLU A 85 -3.64 -8.08 -9.72
CA GLU A 85 -4.70 -7.11 -9.55
C GLU A 85 -4.39 -6.12 -8.39
N PRO A 86 -4.39 -4.78 -8.65
CA PRO A 86 -3.94 -3.78 -7.66
C PRO A 86 -4.70 -3.79 -6.33
N GLU A 87 -6.02 -3.97 -6.40
CA GLU A 87 -6.88 -3.94 -5.21
C GLU A 87 -6.75 -5.23 -4.39
N VAL A 88 -6.65 -6.36 -5.07
CA VAL A 88 -6.40 -7.67 -4.44
C VAL A 88 -5.05 -7.68 -3.75
N ALA A 89 -4.00 -7.19 -4.43
CA ALA A 89 -2.66 -7.13 -3.87
C ALA A 89 -2.57 -6.27 -2.61
N ALA A 90 -3.19 -5.08 -2.62
CA ALA A 90 -3.20 -4.19 -1.45
C ALA A 90 -3.96 -4.81 -0.26
N THR A 91 -5.15 -5.36 -0.51
CA THR A 91 -5.98 -6.01 0.51
C THR A 91 -5.28 -7.23 1.09
N TRP A 92 -4.67 -8.06 0.23
CA TRP A 92 -3.88 -9.22 0.66
C TRP A 92 -2.72 -8.81 1.58
N LEU A 93 -1.98 -7.74 1.25
CA LEU A 93 -0.90 -7.27 2.12
C LEU A 93 -1.42 -6.80 3.48
N ILE A 94 -2.52 -6.05 3.51
CA ILE A 94 -3.15 -5.59 4.76
C ILE A 94 -3.52 -6.80 5.64
N ASP A 95 -4.10 -7.84 5.06
CA ASP A 95 -4.44 -9.07 5.75
C ASP A 95 -3.19 -9.80 6.30
N GLN A 96 -2.11 -9.90 5.51
CA GLN A 96 -0.86 -10.47 6.00
C GLN A 96 -0.27 -9.68 7.18
N LEU A 97 -0.30 -8.35 7.12
CA LEU A 97 0.17 -7.48 8.20
C LEU A 97 -0.68 -7.61 9.47
N ALA A 98 -1.99 -7.77 9.33
CA ALA A 98 -2.90 -7.99 10.45
C ALA A 98 -2.65 -9.34 11.15
N ARG A 99 -2.34 -10.39 10.39
CA ARG A 99 -2.05 -11.75 10.91
C ARG A 99 -0.66 -11.91 11.49
N ALA A 100 0.28 -11.10 11.08
CA ALA A 100 1.69 -11.20 11.50
C ALA A 100 2.21 -9.87 12.05
N PRO A 101 1.66 -9.35 13.16
CA PRO A 101 2.06 -8.07 13.73
C PRO A 101 3.54 -8.04 14.14
N GLN A 102 4.15 -9.19 14.45
CA GLN A 102 5.59 -9.33 14.73
C GLN A 102 6.47 -8.99 13.52
N CYS A 103 5.98 -9.19 12.28
CA CYS A 103 6.71 -8.79 11.06
C CYS A 103 6.74 -7.27 10.88
N MET A 104 5.98 -6.54 11.68
CA MET A 104 5.99 -5.08 11.74
C MET A 104 7.09 -4.55 12.66
N ALA A 105 7.56 -5.34 13.63
CA ALA A 105 8.74 -5.02 14.42
C ALA A 105 9.98 -5.31 13.57
N LEU A 106 10.75 -4.25 13.28
CA LEU A 106 11.83 -4.22 12.27
C LEU A 106 12.94 -5.26 12.51
N ASP A 107 13.11 -5.76 13.73
CA ASP A 107 14.28 -6.54 14.15
C ASP A 107 14.02 -8.05 14.35
N HIS A 108 12.76 -8.51 14.37
CA HIS A 108 12.46 -9.88 14.83
C HIS A 108 11.93 -10.82 13.74
N ALA A 109 11.74 -10.35 12.52
CA ALA A 109 11.18 -11.15 11.41
C ALA A 109 12.21 -11.46 10.31
N GLU A 110 13.51 -11.38 10.60
CA GLU A 110 14.54 -11.77 9.64
C GLU A 110 14.34 -13.22 9.21
N GLY A 111 14.23 -13.40 7.88
CA GLY A 111 14.07 -14.72 7.26
C GLY A 111 12.66 -15.09 6.81
N THR A 112 11.61 -14.31 7.14
CA THR A 112 10.27 -14.61 6.61
C THR A 112 10.05 -14.03 5.20
N PRO A 113 9.30 -14.71 4.31
CA PRO A 113 8.95 -14.17 2.99
C PRO A 113 8.23 -12.82 3.08
N LEU A 114 7.40 -12.61 4.10
CA LEU A 114 6.72 -11.34 4.33
C LEU A 114 7.72 -10.22 4.64
N ALA A 115 8.64 -10.43 5.57
CA ALA A 115 9.63 -9.40 5.91
C ALA A 115 10.51 -9.03 4.70
N ALA A 116 10.90 -10.01 3.91
CA ALA A 116 11.65 -9.77 2.68
C ALA A 116 10.81 -8.98 1.66
N LEU A 117 9.54 -9.31 1.48
CA LEU A 117 8.61 -8.55 0.62
C LEU A 117 8.46 -7.10 1.09
N LEU A 118 8.29 -6.87 2.40
CA LEU A 118 8.17 -5.52 2.96
C LEU A 118 9.43 -4.68 2.67
N ARG A 119 10.63 -5.27 2.73
CA ARG A 119 11.87 -4.59 2.34
C ARG A 119 11.89 -4.24 0.85
N HIS A 120 11.44 -5.14 -0.04
CA HIS A 120 11.32 -4.83 -1.47
C HIS A 120 10.34 -3.69 -1.72
N LEU A 121 9.19 -3.67 -1.05
CA LEU A 121 8.18 -2.62 -1.18
C LEU A 121 8.72 -1.28 -0.66
N ALA A 122 9.43 -1.27 0.47
CA ALA A 122 10.01 -0.08 1.07
C ALA A 122 11.07 0.61 0.19
N ARG A 123 11.74 -0.13 -0.69
CA ARG A 123 12.67 0.43 -1.69
C ARG A 123 11.98 0.98 -2.92
N SER A 124 10.69 0.75 -3.07
CA SER A 124 9.95 1.25 -4.23
C SER A 124 9.75 2.75 -4.14
N GLU A 125 9.77 3.41 -5.30
CA GLU A 125 9.45 4.83 -5.38
C GLU A 125 8.03 5.15 -4.90
N SER A 126 7.09 4.23 -5.12
CA SER A 126 5.71 4.36 -4.63
C SER A 126 5.65 4.47 -3.11
N TYR A 127 6.47 3.71 -2.40
CA TYR A 127 6.59 3.80 -0.94
C TYR A 127 7.18 5.14 -0.51
N GLY A 128 8.32 5.53 -1.09
CA GLY A 128 9.00 6.79 -0.74
C GLY A 128 8.13 8.02 -1.01
N LEU A 129 7.50 8.07 -2.18
CA LEU A 129 6.59 9.17 -2.53
C LEU A 129 5.37 9.22 -1.61
N MET A 130 4.80 8.05 -1.25
CA MET A 130 3.66 8.02 -0.33
C MET A 130 4.06 8.44 1.09
N ARG A 131 5.22 8.02 1.60
CA ARG A 131 5.76 8.50 2.89
C ARG A 131 5.97 10.01 2.89
N PHE A 132 6.48 10.57 1.80
CA PHE A 132 6.60 12.01 1.62
C PHE A 132 5.25 12.71 1.70
N LEU A 133 4.23 12.22 0.96
CA LEU A 133 2.88 12.80 0.99
C LEU A 133 2.21 12.67 2.36
N LEU A 134 2.43 11.56 3.06
CA LEU A 134 1.91 11.36 4.42
C LEU A 134 2.51 12.36 5.41
N LYS A 135 3.80 12.66 5.27
CA LYS A 135 4.49 13.62 6.12
C LYS A 135 4.13 15.07 5.77
N GLU A 136 4.18 15.43 4.49
CA GLU A 136 4.15 16.82 4.03
C GLU A 136 2.79 17.25 3.47
N GLY A 137 1.92 16.31 3.08
CA GLY A 137 0.69 16.59 2.31
C GLY A 137 -0.47 17.18 3.11
N GLY A 138 -0.34 17.41 4.43
CA GLY A 138 -1.42 17.90 5.28
C GLY A 138 -1.75 19.36 5.08
N GLU A 139 -0.74 20.21 5.11
CA GLU A 139 -0.87 21.66 5.18
C GLU A 139 -0.28 22.37 3.96
N ASN A 140 0.49 21.65 3.14
CA ASN A 140 1.22 22.23 2.04
C ASN A 140 0.40 22.27 0.74
N SER A 141 0.51 23.38 0.01
CA SER A 141 -0.02 23.48 -1.34
C SER A 141 0.72 22.52 -2.29
N VAL A 142 0.10 22.18 -3.41
CA VAL A 142 0.75 21.33 -4.43
C VAL A 142 2.06 21.93 -4.94
N ALA A 143 2.11 23.28 -5.05
CA ALA A 143 3.33 23.98 -5.47
C ALA A 143 4.45 23.81 -4.41
N ALA A 144 4.14 23.97 -3.13
CA ALA A 144 5.10 23.76 -2.04
C ALA A 144 5.55 22.29 -1.95
N LEU A 145 4.65 21.32 -2.16
CA LEU A 145 5.02 19.90 -2.21
C LEU A 145 5.95 19.59 -3.38
N ALA A 146 5.67 20.16 -4.56
CA ALA A 146 6.51 19.98 -5.73
C ALA A 146 7.92 20.55 -5.52
N GLU A 147 8.02 21.76 -4.98
CA GLU A 147 9.28 22.40 -4.63
C GLU A 147 10.10 21.58 -3.63
N ARG A 148 9.48 21.12 -2.54
CA ARG A 148 10.12 20.25 -1.53
C ARG A 148 10.58 18.91 -2.09
N TYR A 149 9.87 18.40 -3.10
CA TYR A 149 10.25 17.18 -3.81
C TYR A 149 11.32 17.41 -4.89
N GLY A 150 11.67 18.67 -5.17
CA GLY A 150 12.67 19.05 -6.18
C GLY A 150 12.17 19.01 -7.61
N LEU A 151 10.86 19.16 -7.84
CA LEU A 151 10.22 19.13 -9.17
C LEU A 151 9.35 20.37 -9.40
N SER A 152 9.10 20.71 -10.66
CA SER A 152 8.02 21.65 -11.00
C SER A 152 6.65 21.01 -10.71
N SER A 153 5.61 21.83 -10.47
CA SER A 153 4.25 21.33 -10.19
C SER A 153 3.75 20.38 -11.28
N ALA A 154 4.00 20.69 -12.56
CA ALA A 154 3.60 19.83 -13.68
C ALA A 154 4.33 18.47 -13.68
N GLN A 155 5.62 18.47 -13.39
CA GLN A 155 6.43 17.25 -13.28
C GLN A 155 5.98 16.43 -12.07
N PHE A 156 5.71 17.07 -10.93
CA PHE A 156 5.25 16.41 -9.72
C PHE A 156 3.88 15.74 -9.91
N HIS A 157 2.92 16.41 -10.53
CA HIS A 157 1.63 15.80 -10.90
C HIS A 157 1.80 14.56 -11.77
N ARG A 158 2.65 14.65 -12.82
CA ARG A 158 2.93 13.52 -13.70
C ARG A 158 3.60 12.37 -12.96
N ARG A 159 4.59 12.69 -12.11
CA ARG A 159 5.30 11.69 -11.30
C ARG A 159 4.37 10.96 -10.35
N CYS A 160 3.54 11.69 -9.60
CA CYS A 160 2.55 11.09 -8.72
C CYS A 160 1.61 10.14 -9.47
N ARG A 161 1.12 10.54 -10.64
CA ARG A 161 0.24 9.69 -11.44
C ARG A 161 0.94 8.42 -11.93
N GLN A 162 2.19 8.52 -12.38
CA GLN A 162 2.99 7.38 -12.84
C GLN A 162 3.32 6.41 -11.70
N VAL A 163 3.77 6.93 -10.58
CA VAL A 163 4.32 6.15 -9.46
C VAL A 163 3.22 5.57 -8.57
N LEU A 164 2.18 6.36 -8.27
CA LEU A 164 1.09 5.95 -7.39
C LEU A 164 -0.10 5.33 -8.15
N GLY A 165 -0.11 5.44 -9.49
CA GLY A 165 -1.22 4.97 -10.32
C GLY A 165 -2.49 5.82 -10.20
N ARG A 166 -2.44 6.96 -9.49
CA ARG A 166 -3.59 7.85 -9.23
C ARG A 166 -3.21 9.32 -9.33
N PRO A 167 -4.16 10.22 -9.67
CA PRO A 167 -3.92 11.66 -9.65
C PRO A 167 -3.58 12.16 -8.23
N LEU A 168 -2.58 13.01 -8.10
CA LEU A 168 -2.16 13.61 -6.83
C LEU A 168 -3.33 14.21 -6.04
N LYS A 169 -4.22 14.96 -6.70
CA LYS A 169 -5.40 15.56 -6.06
C LYS A 169 -6.28 14.54 -5.36
N ARG A 170 -6.43 13.33 -5.94
CA ARG A 170 -7.19 12.23 -5.31
C ARG A 170 -6.48 11.69 -4.08
N GLU A 171 -5.16 11.51 -4.14
CA GLU A 171 -4.39 11.05 -2.98
C GLU A 171 -4.46 12.06 -1.83
N LEU A 172 -4.28 13.35 -2.10
CA LEU A 172 -4.38 14.39 -1.06
C LEU A 172 -5.79 14.46 -0.43
N ARG A 173 -6.85 14.23 -1.22
CA ARG A 173 -8.22 14.12 -0.68
C ARG A 173 -8.36 12.92 0.26
N ILE A 174 -7.84 11.76 -0.13
CA ILE A 174 -7.87 10.54 0.70
C ILE A 174 -7.10 10.78 2.00
N LEU A 175 -5.91 11.38 1.93
CA LEU A 175 -5.10 11.69 3.11
C LEU A 175 -5.81 12.67 4.05
N ARG A 176 -6.41 13.72 3.52
CA ARG A 176 -7.20 14.67 4.31
C ARG A 176 -8.37 13.97 5.01
N ALA A 177 -9.15 13.19 4.26
CA ALA A 177 -10.29 12.45 4.77
C ALA A 177 -9.89 11.49 5.90
N ALA A 178 -8.81 10.73 5.69
CA ALA A 178 -8.29 9.79 6.69
C ALA A 178 -7.85 10.51 7.97
N ARG A 179 -7.08 11.61 7.87
CA ARG A 179 -6.65 12.41 9.02
C ARG A 179 -7.84 12.95 9.80
N THR A 180 -8.84 13.49 9.11
CA THR A 180 -10.05 14.03 9.74
C THR A 180 -10.82 12.94 10.48
N LEU A 181 -10.99 11.76 9.89
CA LEU A 181 -11.69 10.64 10.54
C LEU A 181 -10.92 10.10 11.75
N LEU A 182 -9.60 9.96 11.65
CA LEU A 182 -8.75 9.46 12.72
C LEU A 182 -8.62 10.45 13.88
N ALA A 183 -8.70 11.75 13.61
CA ALA A 183 -8.65 12.80 14.63
C ALA A 183 -9.97 12.94 15.41
N TYR A 184 -11.05 12.22 15.04
CA TYR A 184 -12.34 12.32 15.73
C TYR A 184 -12.32 11.60 17.09
N PRO A 185 -12.31 12.34 18.22
CA PRO A 185 -12.17 11.74 19.55
C PRO A 185 -13.48 11.17 20.11
N GLY A 186 -14.57 11.24 19.36
CA GLY A 186 -15.88 10.77 19.78
C GLY A 186 -16.88 11.88 20.11
N ARG A 187 -17.93 11.55 20.89
CA ARG A 187 -19.11 12.40 21.11
C ARG A 187 -18.84 13.81 21.66
N ALA A 188 -17.66 14.07 22.20
CA ALA A 188 -17.30 15.35 22.81
C ALA A 188 -16.95 16.46 21.77
N HIS A 189 -16.70 16.11 20.51
CA HIS A 189 -16.31 17.06 19.48
C HIS A 189 -17.25 17.01 18.28
N SER A 190 -17.60 18.20 17.78
CA SER A 190 -18.44 18.32 16.58
C SER A 190 -17.65 17.99 15.32
N PHE A 191 -18.22 17.21 14.41
CA PHE A 191 -17.68 17.03 13.06
C PHE A 191 -17.51 18.35 12.30
N THR A 192 -18.30 19.38 12.65
CA THR A 192 -18.18 20.70 12.04
C THR A 192 -16.85 21.36 12.37
N TYR A 193 -16.47 21.32 13.65
CA TYR A 193 -15.18 21.86 14.10
C TYR A 193 -14.02 21.09 13.46
N LEU A 194 -14.10 19.77 13.51
CA LEU A 194 -13.07 18.90 12.96
C LEU A 194 -12.89 19.09 11.45
N ALA A 195 -13.98 19.23 10.70
CA ALA A 195 -13.92 19.50 9.26
C ALA A 195 -13.21 20.83 8.96
N ALA A 196 -13.51 21.88 9.72
CA ALA A 196 -12.86 23.20 9.57
C ALA A 196 -11.36 23.12 9.89
N ASP A 197 -10.99 22.46 11.00
CA ASP A 197 -9.60 22.28 11.44
C ASP A 197 -8.74 21.54 10.41
N HIS A 198 -9.33 20.60 9.69
CA HIS A 198 -8.67 19.85 8.62
C HIS A 198 -8.86 20.46 7.20
N GLY A 199 -9.25 21.73 7.10
CA GLY A 199 -9.30 22.49 5.85
C GLY A 199 -10.44 22.11 4.91
N TYR A 200 -11.57 21.64 5.44
CA TYR A 200 -12.83 21.55 4.71
C TYR A 200 -13.60 22.87 4.81
N ALA A 201 -14.15 23.33 3.68
CA ALA A 201 -14.92 24.57 3.63
C ALA A 201 -16.23 24.48 4.43
N SER A 202 -16.77 23.28 4.65
CA SER A 202 -17.99 23.04 5.44
C SER A 202 -18.10 21.57 5.84
N LEU A 203 -18.96 21.30 6.84
CA LEU A 203 -19.36 19.94 7.21
C LEU A 203 -19.97 19.17 6.04
N SER A 204 -20.81 19.83 5.22
CA SER A 204 -21.40 19.23 4.03
C SER A 204 -20.36 18.78 3.01
N HIS A 205 -19.33 19.62 2.79
CA HIS A 205 -18.20 19.26 1.93
C HIS A 205 -17.46 18.02 2.46
N PHE A 206 -17.16 18.00 3.76
CA PHE A 206 -16.55 16.82 4.40
C PHE A 206 -17.40 15.56 4.24
N CYS A 207 -18.70 15.62 4.57
CA CYS A 207 -19.60 14.47 4.46
C CYS A 207 -19.71 13.97 3.02
N THR A 208 -19.79 14.87 2.03
CA THR A 208 -19.83 14.51 0.61
C THR A 208 -18.54 13.85 0.17
N ASP A 209 -17.40 14.36 0.63
CA ASP A 209 -16.07 13.83 0.30
C ASP A 209 -15.90 12.41 0.87
N ILE A 210 -16.24 12.20 2.14
CA ILE A 210 -16.17 10.87 2.78
C ILE A 210 -17.09 9.88 2.07
N LYS A 211 -18.34 10.28 1.79
CA LYS A 211 -19.30 9.40 1.08
C LYS A 211 -18.79 9.02 -0.33
N ALA A 212 -18.16 9.95 -1.05
CA ALA A 212 -17.58 9.68 -2.36
C ALA A 212 -16.34 8.78 -2.30
N LEU A 213 -15.56 8.82 -1.21
CA LEU A 213 -14.34 8.03 -1.05
C LEU A 213 -14.59 6.62 -0.47
N ILE A 214 -15.53 6.50 0.46
CA ILE A 214 -15.72 5.30 1.30
C ILE A 214 -17.10 4.66 1.08
N GLY A 215 -18.04 5.38 0.47
CA GLY A 215 -19.42 4.89 0.20
C GLY A 215 -20.40 5.11 1.35
N CYS A 216 -19.96 5.57 2.53
CA CYS A 216 -20.82 5.77 3.70
C CYS A 216 -20.53 7.09 4.43
N SER A 217 -21.38 7.45 5.41
CA SER A 217 -21.21 8.70 6.14
C SER A 217 -20.06 8.65 7.14
N PRO A 218 -19.45 9.81 7.53
CA PRO A 218 -18.41 9.86 8.57
C PRO A 218 -18.85 9.19 9.88
N LEU A 219 -20.10 9.37 10.28
CA LEU A 219 -20.66 8.78 11.49
C LEU A 219 -20.75 7.25 11.38
N SER A 220 -21.11 6.71 10.20
CA SER A 220 -21.16 5.27 9.96
C SER A 220 -19.77 4.65 10.04
N VAL A 221 -18.76 5.29 9.45
CA VAL A 221 -17.35 4.84 9.55
C VAL A 221 -16.92 4.80 11.01
N TYR A 222 -17.20 5.86 11.75
CA TYR A 222 -16.82 5.95 13.16
C TYR A 222 -17.46 4.86 14.01
N ARG A 223 -18.75 4.57 13.80
CA ARG A 223 -19.45 3.49 14.51
C ARG A 223 -18.85 2.13 14.19
N ALA A 224 -18.57 1.85 12.92
CA ALA A 224 -17.96 0.59 12.51
C ALA A 224 -16.57 0.36 13.10
N VAL A 225 -15.77 1.42 13.27
CA VAL A 225 -14.43 1.32 13.88
C VAL A 225 -14.49 1.12 15.39
N LYS A 226 -15.51 1.66 16.08
CA LYS A 226 -15.68 1.54 17.54
C LYS A 226 -16.38 0.27 18.01
N THR A 227 -17.10 -0.41 17.14
CA THR A 227 -17.71 -1.70 17.47
C THR A 227 -16.82 -2.77 16.84
N PRO A 228 -15.91 -3.42 17.60
CA PRO A 228 -15.22 -4.61 17.09
C PRO A 228 -16.31 -5.61 16.70
N ALA A 229 -16.17 -6.24 15.55
CA ALA A 229 -17.00 -7.39 15.20
C ALA A 229 -16.77 -8.46 16.29
N GLU A 230 -17.86 -8.83 16.98
CA GLU A 230 -17.91 -9.99 17.87
C GLU A 230 -17.60 -11.29 17.11
#